data_f88f155c86a19b881b701f940ee87382
#
_entry.id   f88f155c86a19b881b701f940ee87382
#
_cell.length_a   1.000
_cell.length_b   1.000
_cell.length_c   1.000
_cell.angle_alpha   90.00
_cell.angle_beta   90.00
_cell.angle_gamma   90.00
#
_symmetry.space_group_name_H-M   'P 1'
#
loop_
_entity.id
_entity.type
_entity.pdbx_description
1 polymer ?
#
loop_
_entity_poly.entity_id
_entity_poly.type
_entity_poly.pdbx_seq_one_letter_code
_entity_poly.pdbx_strand_id
1 'polypeptide(L)' 'MLRENHVAKQQRIGERLTRAMAKAHMDRRELSALTGYSEAQIVSWERGRAELYPTDLITLCHALDVKPEWLLCWERRLHR' A
#
# COMPACT_ATOMS: atom_id res chain seq x y z
N MET A 1 25.01 -10.85 1.00
CA MET A 1 24.01 -9.95 0.62
C MET A 1 22.64 -10.28 1.16
N LEU A 2 22.09 -9.34 1.86
CA LEU A 2 20.80 -9.56 2.42
C LEU A 2 19.73 -9.15 1.48
N ARG A 3 18.72 -9.97 1.42
CA ARG A 3 17.61 -9.71 0.60
C ARG A 3 16.41 -9.65 1.49
N GLU A 4 15.65 -8.63 1.34
CA GLU A 4 14.44 -8.49 2.11
C GLU A 4 13.50 -9.62 1.74
N ASN A 5 12.92 -10.30 2.72
CA ASN A 5 12.02 -11.39 2.40
C ASN A 5 10.65 -10.82 2.05
N HIS A 6 9.82 -11.69 1.51
CA HIS A 6 8.52 -11.29 0.99
C HIS A 6 7.60 -10.73 2.07
N VAL A 7 7.63 -11.33 3.25
CA VAL A 7 6.77 -10.90 4.34
C VAL A 7 7.15 -9.50 4.82
N ALA A 8 8.45 -9.26 4.97
CA ALA A 8 8.90 -7.96 5.42
C ALA A 8 8.52 -6.87 4.41
N LYS A 9 8.61 -7.19 3.13
CA LYS A 9 8.23 -6.22 2.10
C LYS A 9 6.75 -5.92 2.15
N GLN A 10 5.91 -6.93 2.34
CA GLN A 10 4.47 -6.71 2.44
C GLN A 10 4.14 -5.84 3.65
N GLN A 11 4.86 -6.03 4.75
CA GLN A 11 4.64 -5.22 5.93
C GLN A 11 4.99 -3.76 5.69
N ARG A 12 6.06 -3.51 4.97
CA ARG A 12 6.44 -2.13 4.66
C ARG A 12 5.44 -1.47 3.72
N ILE A 13 4.93 -2.22 2.76
CA ILE A 13 3.89 -1.71 1.88
C ILE A 13 2.64 -1.38 2.69
N GLY A 14 2.29 -2.24 3.64
CA GLY A 14 1.15 -2.00 4.50
C GLY A 14 1.30 -0.74 5.33
N GLU A 15 2.49 -0.49 5.84
CA GLU A 15 2.76 0.74 6.58
C GLU A 15 2.62 1.98 5.70
N ARG A 16 3.08 1.87 4.45
CA ARG A 16 2.92 2.97 3.51
C ARG A 16 1.46 3.21 3.18
N LEU A 17 0.69 2.14 3.06
CA LEU A 17 -0.74 2.26 2.82
C LEU A 17 -1.42 3.00 3.97
N THR A 18 -1.08 2.64 5.19
CA THR A 18 -1.63 3.31 6.36
C THR A 18 -1.27 4.80 6.37
N ARG A 19 -0.02 5.11 6.02
CA ARG A 19 0.42 6.50 5.96
C ARG A 19 -0.29 7.27 4.85
N ALA A 20 -0.50 6.64 3.71
CA ALA A 20 -1.19 7.29 2.59
C ALA A 20 -2.62 7.61 2.95
N MET A 21 -3.28 6.71 3.67
CA MET A 21 -4.64 6.95 4.14
C MET A 21 -4.69 8.13 5.10
N ALA A 22 -3.76 8.15 6.04
CA ALA A 22 -3.69 9.25 7.00
C ALA A 22 -3.45 10.59 6.30
N LYS A 23 -2.55 10.59 5.34
CA LYS A 23 -2.24 11.80 4.60
C LYS A 23 -3.43 12.28 3.78
N ALA A 24 -4.22 11.36 3.27
CA ALA A 24 -5.42 11.70 2.51
C ALA A 24 -6.61 11.98 3.40
N HIS A 25 -6.45 11.90 4.71
CA HIS A 25 -7.52 12.06 5.68
C HIS A 25 -8.67 11.11 5.39
N MET A 26 -8.33 9.87 5.09
CA MET A 26 -9.31 8.87 4.70
C MET A 26 -9.19 7.66 5.61
N ASP A 27 -10.32 7.22 6.17
CA ASP A 27 -10.31 6.01 6.98
C ASP A 27 -10.64 4.80 6.10
N ARG A 28 -10.63 3.62 6.72
CA ARG A 28 -10.85 2.38 5.97
C ARG A 28 -12.23 2.35 5.34
N ARG A 29 -13.22 2.86 6.04
CA ARG A 29 -14.57 2.86 5.50
C ARG A 29 -14.68 3.74 4.27
N GLU A 30 -14.05 4.89 4.30
CA GLU A 30 -14.05 5.79 3.16
C GLU A 30 -13.30 5.19 1.98
N LEU A 31 -12.16 4.59 2.25
CA LEU A 31 -11.39 3.94 1.19
C LEU A 31 -12.16 2.76 0.62
N SER A 32 -12.83 1.99 1.48
CA SER A 32 -13.65 0.89 1.03
C SER A 32 -14.77 1.38 0.11
N ALA A 33 -15.44 2.44 0.49
CA ALA A 33 -16.53 2.99 -0.32
C ALA A 33 -16.03 3.49 -1.66
N LEU A 34 -14.84 4.08 -1.67
CA LEU A 34 -14.30 4.66 -2.89
C LEU A 34 -13.79 3.59 -3.87
N THR A 35 -13.21 2.54 -3.35
CA THR A 35 -12.54 1.54 -4.20
C THR A 35 -13.34 0.28 -4.44
N GLY A 36 -14.30 -0.01 -3.57
CA GLY A 36 -15.04 -1.26 -3.66
C GLY A 36 -14.38 -2.41 -2.90
N TYR A 37 -13.21 -2.23 -2.34
CA TYR A 37 -12.59 -3.26 -1.52
C TYR A 37 -13.25 -3.30 -0.16
N SER A 38 -13.35 -4.49 0.44
CA SER A 38 -13.89 -4.59 1.79
C SER A 38 -12.89 -4.00 2.78
N GLU A 39 -13.41 -3.56 3.91
CA GLU A 39 -12.52 -3.06 4.97
C GLU A 39 -11.58 -4.14 5.44
N ALA A 40 -12.05 -5.39 5.49
CA ALA A 40 -11.20 -6.52 5.88
C ALA A 40 -10.02 -6.69 4.92
N GLN A 41 -10.26 -6.52 3.63
CA GLN A 41 -9.18 -6.60 2.66
C GLN A 41 -8.17 -5.48 2.89
N ILE A 42 -8.65 -4.28 3.15
CA ILE A 42 -7.76 -3.15 3.39
C ILE A 42 -6.92 -3.39 4.64
N VAL A 43 -7.52 -3.91 5.70
CA VAL A 43 -6.79 -4.26 6.92
C VAL A 43 -5.73 -5.31 6.64
N SER A 44 -6.05 -6.31 5.82
CA SER A 44 -5.07 -7.34 5.47
C SER A 44 -3.85 -6.75 4.79
N TRP A 45 -4.07 -5.81 3.88
CA TRP A 45 -2.95 -5.13 3.22
C TRP A 45 -2.16 -4.29 4.20
N GLU A 46 -2.86 -3.56 5.08
CA GLU A 46 -2.16 -2.71 6.05
C GLU A 46 -1.28 -3.51 6.98
N ARG A 47 -1.69 -4.73 7.29
CA ARG A 47 -0.94 -5.60 8.20
C ARG A 47 0.07 -6.49 7.49
N GLY A 48 0.19 -6.35 6.19
CA GLY A 48 1.14 -7.14 5.43
C GLY A 48 0.78 -8.59 5.30
N ARG A 49 -0.51 -8.90 5.39
CA ARG A 49 -0.97 -10.28 5.32
C ARG A 49 -1.49 -10.70 3.97
N ALA A 50 -1.64 -9.77 3.06
CA ALA A 50 -2.16 -10.06 1.74
C ALA A 50 -1.27 -9.42 0.70
N GLU A 51 -1.19 -10.09 -0.45
CA GLU A 51 -0.41 -9.59 -1.56
C GLU A 51 -1.16 -8.48 -2.27
N LEU A 52 -0.42 -7.49 -2.73
CA LEU A 52 -1.00 -6.39 -3.48
C LEU A 52 -0.72 -6.64 -4.95
N TYR A 53 -1.77 -6.95 -5.70
CA TYR A 53 -1.62 -7.23 -7.12
C TYR A 53 -1.63 -5.93 -7.93
N PRO A 54 -1.16 -5.98 -9.18
CA PRO A 54 -1.03 -4.75 -9.98
C PRO A 54 -2.30 -3.95 -10.11
N THR A 55 -3.46 -4.60 -10.28
CA THR A 55 -4.71 -3.86 -10.39
C THR A 55 -5.08 -3.19 -9.08
N ASP A 56 -4.76 -3.85 -7.96
CA ASP A 56 -5.01 -3.26 -6.65
C ASP A 56 -4.12 -2.05 -6.43
N LEU A 57 -2.88 -2.16 -6.86
CA LEU A 57 -1.92 -1.07 -6.74
C LEU A 57 -2.42 0.17 -7.49
N ILE A 58 -2.87 -0.02 -8.72
CA ILE A 58 -3.37 1.09 -9.52
C ILE A 58 -4.58 1.73 -8.86
N THR A 59 -5.51 0.91 -8.40
CA THR A 59 -6.73 1.40 -7.76
C THR A 59 -6.42 2.21 -6.50
N LEU A 60 -5.55 1.67 -5.66
CA LEU A 60 -5.20 2.34 -4.41
C LEU A 60 -4.43 3.61 -4.65
N CYS A 61 -3.52 3.60 -5.62
CA CYS A 61 -2.73 4.79 -5.91
C CYS A 61 -3.60 5.91 -6.45
N HIS A 62 -4.58 5.58 -7.27
CA HIS A 62 -5.51 6.59 -7.75
C HIS A 62 -6.37 7.13 -6.61
N ALA A 63 -6.88 6.24 -5.78
CA ALA A 63 -7.76 6.65 -4.69
C ALA A 63 -7.05 7.53 -3.67
N LEU A 64 -5.78 7.24 -3.43
CA LEU A 64 -5.02 7.94 -2.39
C LEU A 64 -4.07 9.00 -2.94
N ASP A 65 -4.00 9.11 -4.26
CA ASP A 65 -3.13 10.09 -4.93
C ASP A 65 -1.67 9.93 -4.50
N VAL A 66 -1.17 8.72 -4.60
CA VAL A 66 0.23 8.44 -4.32
C VAL A 66 0.83 7.71 -5.51
N LYS A 67 2.15 7.75 -5.60
CA LYS A 67 2.84 7.10 -6.70
C LYS A 67 3.05 5.62 -6.40
N PRO A 68 2.91 4.76 -7.42
CA PRO A 68 3.09 3.32 -7.21
C PRO A 68 4.46 2.97 -6.64
N GLU A 69 5.51 3.61 -7.11
CA GLU A 69 6.84 3.27 -6.61
C GLU A 69 6.99 3.63 -5.13
N TRP A 70 6.31 4.69 -4.68
CA TRP A 70 6.36 5.03 -3.28
C TRP A 70 5.58 3.99 -2.45
N LEU A 71 4.39 3.61 -2.91
CA LEU A 71 3.58 2.65 -2.18
C LEU A 71 4.26 1.29 -2.10
N LEU A 72 4.93 0.90 -3.18
CA LEU A 72 5.64 -0.38 -3.21
C LEU A 72 6.99 -0.35 -2.50
N CYS A 73 7.34 0.80 -1.94
CA CYS A 73 8.64 0.96 -1.30
C CYS A 73 9.79 0.73 -2.28
N TRP A 74 9.54 1.06 -3.55
CA TRP A 74 10.52 0.82 -4.59
C TRP A 74 11.15 2.14 -4.97
N GLU A 75 11.83 2.74 -4.05
CA GLU A 75 12.50 3.99 -4.31
C GLU A 75 13.88 3.73 -4.82
N ARG A 76 14.24 4.45 -5.87
CA ARG A 76 15.54 4.25 -6.40
C ARG A 76 16.55 4.83 -5.50
N ARG A 77 17.53 4.08 -5.22
CA ARG A 77 18.63 4.56 -4.52
C ARG A 77 19.62 4.98 -5.50
N LEU A 78 19.68 6.18 -5.76
CA LEU A 78 20.56 6.58 -6.77
C LEU A 78 21.87 6.78 -6.25
N HIS A 79 22.71 6.29 -6.80
CA HIS A 79 23.95 6.47 -6.39
C HIS A 79 24.78 7.01 -7.35
N ARG A 80 24.47 7.24 -7.33
CA ARG A 80 24.92 7.59 -8.09
C ARG A 80 25.18 7.92 -8.21
#